data_81e54c950c4956c2e17b499bf765be5c
#
_entry.id   81e54c950c4956c2e17b499bf765be5c
#
_cell.length_a   1.000
_cell.length_b   1.000
_cell.length_c   1.000
_cell.angle_alpha   90.00
_cell.angle_beta   90.00
_cell.angle_gamma   90.00
#
_symmetry.space_group_name_H-M   'P 1'
#
loop_
_entity.id
_entity.type
_entity.pdbx_description
1 polymer ?
#
loop_
_entity_poly.entity_id
_entity_poly.type
_entity_poly.pdbx_seq_one_letter_code
_entity_poly.pdbx_strand_id
1 'polypeptide(L)'
;ALPPARVGLEEELGRAAEVLGRAKVAVIALFGEARLGKAIDSEVCLPIVDEVTSSLARNPSAFLSLARLKNKDDYTYLHSVAVCGLMVSLARQMGLGDAEQREAGLAGLLHDVGKMQMPLEVLNKPGALTDAEFDVMRSHPLRGWELLRDGAKVPASALDVCLHHHEKIDGTGYPHKLAGEQISVLARMGAVCDVYDAITSTRPYKNAWDPAGSLQRMSQWKGQFDPAIFQAFVKSIGIYPTGTLVRLQSGRLAVVVEQNPTSLIAPRIKVFYSTKSGMPIPIQLIDLAAPGTSDRIVGREPPENWGFAHIEELWNPQARR
;
A
#
# COMPACT_ATOMS: atom_id res chain seq x y z
N ALA A 1 -1.43 -25.29 6.84
CA ALA A 1 -2.86 -25.18 6.51
C ALA A 1 -2.99 -24.83 5.03
N LEU A 2 -4.02 -25.36 4.36
CA LEU A 2 -4.31 -24.95 2.98
C LEU A 2 -4.65 -23.45 2.96
N PRO A 3 -4.19 -22.70 1.95
CA PRO A 3 -4.58 -21.30 1.83
C PRO A 3 -6.10 -21.16 1.71
N PRO A 4 -6.72 -20.12 2.30
CA PRO A 4 -8.16 -19.95 2.23
C PRO A 4 -8.62 -19.83 0.77
N ALA A 5 -9.80 -20.39 0.48
CA ALA A 5 -10.39 -20.30 -0.85
C ALA A 5 -10.60 -18.82 -1.24
N ARG A 6 -10.39 -18.50 -2.52
CA ARG A 6 -10.70 -17.17 -3.06
C ARG A 6 -12.19 -16.91 -3.01
N VAL A 7 -12.54 -15.68 -2.65
CA VAL A 7 -13.93 -15.21 -2.58
C VAL A 7 -14.11 -13.94 -3.41
N GLY A 8 -15.35 -13.60 -3.75
CA GLY A 8 -15.65 -12.38 -4.49
C GLY A 8 -15.32 -11.11 -3.70
N LEU A 9 -15.11 -10.01 -4.42
CA LEU A 9 -14.75 -8.71 -3.83
C LEU A 9 -15.76 -8.28 -2.76
N GLU A 10 -17.06 -8.32 -3.05
CA GLU A 10 -18.12 -7.84 -2.15
C GLU A 10 -18.17 -8.66 -0.84
N GLU A 11 -17.94 -9.97 -0.94
CA GLU A 11 -17.90 -10.85 0.23
C GLU A 11 -16.70 -10.55 1.13
N GLU A 12 -15.51 -10.29 0.55
CA GLU A 12 -14.32 -10.02 1.33
C GLU A 12 -14.24 -8.58 1.86
N LEU A 13 -14.87 -7.60 1.23
CA LEU A 13 -14.80 -6.19 1.67
C LEU A 13 -15.25 -6.00 3.12
N GLY A 14 -16.33 -6.68 3.55
CA GLY A 14 -16.79 -6.62 4.93
C GLY A 14 -15.74 -7.17 5.91
N ARG A 15 -15.21 -8.36 5.62
CA ARG A 15 -14.17 -9.02 6.45
C ARG A 15 -12.87 -8.21 6.47
N ALA A 16 -12.44 -7.70 5.30
CA ALA A 16 -11.24 -6.88 5.19
C ALA A 16 -11.35 -5.59 6.01
N ALA A 17 -12.53 -4.98 6.06
CA ALA A 17 -12.77 -3.80 6.91
C ALA A 17 -12.66 -4.12 8.40
N GLU A 18 -13.17 -5.27 8.84
CA GLU A 18 -13.03 -5.72 10.23
C GLU A 18 -11.54 -6.01 10.58
N VAL A 19 -10.82 -6.70 9.68
CA VAL A 19 -9.38 -6.95 9.84
C VAL A 19 -8.62 -5.62 9.97
N LEU A 20 -8.90 -4.67 9.07
CA LEU A 20 -8.27 -3.34 9.09
C LEU A 20 -8.57 -2.59 10.40
N GLY A 21 -9.81 -2.68 10.89
CA GLY A 21 -10.22 -2.08 12.17
C GLY A 21 -9.46 -2.66 13.36
N ARG A 22 -9.36 -3.99 13.46
CA ARG A 22 -8.59 -4.66 14.54
C ARG A 22 -7.09 -4.36 14.43
N ALA A 23 -6.54 -4.43 13.23
CA ALA A 23 -5.13 -4.11 12.98
C ALA A 23 -4.80 -2.66 13.39
N LYS A 24 -5.66 -1.71 13.05
CA LYS A 24 -5.51 -0.30 13.48
C LYS A 24 -5.45 -0.18 15.00
N VAL A 25 -6.39 -0.77 15.73
CA VAL A 25 -6.42 -0.69 17.21
C VAL A 25 -5.14 -1.27 17.83
N ALA A 26 -4.69 -2.41 17.33
CA ALA A 26 -3.48 -3.05 17.83
C ALA A 26 -2.20 -2.26 17.51
N VAL A 27 -2.11 -1.67 16.30
CA VAL A 27 -0.96 -0.81 15.93
C VAL A 27 -0.95 0.49 16.74
N ILE A 28 -2.11 1.09 17.03
CA ILE A 28 -2.21 2.25 17.93
C ILE A 28 -1.65 1.91 19.32
N ALA A 29 -2.04 0.77 19.89
CA ALA A 29 -1.55 0.33 21.19
C ALA A 29 -0.03 0.11 21.18
N LEU A 30 0.48 -0.61 20.17
CA LEU A 30 1.90 -0.89 19.98
C LEU A 30 2.73 0.41 19.84
N PHE A 31 2.27 1.34 19.01
CA PHE A 31 2.95 2.61 18.77
C PHE A 31 2.86 3.53 20.01
N GLY A 32 1.78 3.40 20.80
CA GLY A 32 1.68 4.04 22.10
C GLY A 32 2.76 3.58 23.07
N GLU A 33 3.04 2.29 23.13
CA GLU A 33 4.15 1.74 23.94
C GLU A 33 5.52 2.20 23.42
N ALA A 34 5.72 2.18 22.10
CA ALA A 34 6.91 2.72 21.47
C ALA A 34 7.14 4.20 21.79
N ARG A 35 6.07 5.00 21.84
CA ARG A 35 6.12 6.43 22.26
C ARG A 35 6.66 6.60 23.68
N LEU A 36 6.35 5.65 24.56
CA LEU A 36 6.86 5.63 25.94
C LEU A 36 8.27 5.05 26.06
N GLY A 37 8.93 4.71 24.94
CA GLY A 37 10.25 4.11 24.90
C GLY A 37 10.30 2.67 25.39
N LYS A 38 9.14 1.97 25.42
CA LYS A 38 9.12 0.56 25.77
C LYS A 38 9.60 -0.30 24.61
N ALA A 39 10.34 -1.36 24.94
CA ALA A 39 10.77 -2.37 24.01
C ALA A 39 9.55 -3.12 23.42
N ILE A 40 9.60 -3.41 22.13
CA ILE A 40 8.49 -4.02 21.39
C ILE A 40 8.65 -5.55 21.39
N ASP A 41 7.58 -6.26 21.76
CA ASP A 41 7.46 -7.69 21.51
C ASP A 41 6.77 -7.91 20.17
N SER A 42 7.52 -8.46 19.20
CA SER A 42 6.99 -8.66 17.85
C SER A 42 5.94 -9.78 17.79
N GLU A 43 5.86 -10.67 18.77
CA GLU A 43 4.84 -11.74 18.79
C GLU A 43 3.42 -11.20 18.87
N VAL A 44 3.21 -10.06 19.52
CA VAL A 44 1.90 -9.41 19.58
C VAL A 44 1.41 -8.89 18.22
N CYS A 45 2.33 -8.71 17.26
CA CYS A 45 2.04 -8.29 15.89
C CYS A 45 1.64 -9.47 14.98
N LEU A 46 2.06 -10.68 15.30
CA LEU A 46 1.89 -11.84 14.41
C LEU A 46 0.42 -12.17 14.11
N PRO A 47 -0.52 -12.12 15.07
CA PRO A 47 -1.94 -12.31 14.74
C PRO A 47 -2.46 -11.31 13.71
N ILE A 48 -2.01 -10.06 13.76
CA ILE A 48 -2.40 -9.01 12.79
C ILE A 48 -1.89 -9.39 11.40
N VAL A 49 -0.61 -9.77 11.30
CA VAL A 49 0.02 -10.18 10.04
C VAL A 49 -0.69 -11.40 9.46
N ASP A 50 -1.07 -12.37 10.30
CA ASP A 50 -1.79 -13.58 9.89
C ASP A 50 -3.20 -13.26 9.37
N GLU A 51 -3.94 -12.34 10.02
CA GLU A 51 -5.26 -11.88 9.56
C GLU A 51 -5.16 -11.13 8.23
N VAL A 52 -4.18 -10.22 8.08
CA VAL A 52 -3.91 -9.50 6.84
C VAL A 52 -3.55 -10.48 5.72
N THR A 53 -2.64 -11.43 5.98
CA THR A 53 -2.23 -12.46 5.02
C THR A 53 -3.40 -13.32 4.57
N SER A 54 -4.28 -13.70 5.50
CA SER A 54 -5.49 -14.47 5.20
C SER A 54 -6.48 -13.69 4.35
N SER A 55 -6.71 -12.41 4.64
CA SER A 55 -7.57 -11.53 3.82
C SER A 55 -7.03 -11.37 2.40
N LEU A 56 -5.71 -11.13 2.27
CA LEU A 56 -5.04 -11.06 0.97
C LEU A 56 -5.10 -12.37 0.17
N ALA A 57 -5.08 -13.52 0.86
CA ALA A 57 -5.22 -14.82 0.19
C ALA A 57 -6.63 -15.01 -0.36
N ARG A 58 -7.67 -14.53 0.32
CA ARG A 58 -9.06 -14.56 -0.15
C ARG A 58 -9.30 -13.57 -1.28
N ASN A 59 -8.95 -12.30 -1.10
CA ASN A 59 -9.07 -11.27 -2.13
C ASN A 59 -8.14 -10.08 -1.90
N PRO A 60 -7.00 -9.99 -2.60
CA PRO A 60 -6.04 -8.88 -2.42
C PRO A 60 -6.66 -7.50 -2.69
N SER A 61 -7.55 -7.41 -3.70
CA SER A 61 -8.15 -6.13 -4.08
C SER A 61 -9.03 -5.55 -2.97
N ALA A 62 -9.73 -6.38 -2.21
CA ALA A 62 -10.56 -5.94 -1.09
C ALA A 62 -9.71 -5.28 0.00
N PHE A 63 -8.69 -5.96 0.50
CA PHE A 63 -7.85 -5.44 1.59
C PHE A 63 -7.05 -4.20 1.16
N LEU A 64 -6.33 -4.28 0.03
CA LEU A 64 -5.44 -3.20 -0.41
C LEU A 64 -6.20 -1.94 -0.79
N SER A 65 -7.42 -2.06 -1.33
CA SER A 65 -8.23 -0.88 -1.64
C SER A 65 -8.70 -0.17 -0.37
N LEU A 66 -9.16 -0.91 0.64
CA LEU A 66 -9.58 -0.33 1.92
C LEU A 66 -8.40 0.27 2.70
N ALA A 67 -7.27 -0.43 2.76
CA ALA A 67 -6.07 0.04 3.45
C ALA A 67 -5.52 1.37 2.90
N ARG A 68 -5.81 1.69 1.63
CA ARG A 68 -5.44 2.97 1.00
C ARG A 68 -6.32 4.13 1.48
N LEU A 69 -7.55 3.86 1.92
CA LEU A 69 -8.47 4.89 2.41
C LEU A 69 -8.15 5.22 3.87
N LYS A 70 -7.46 6.31 4.06
CA LYS A 70 -7.03 6.77 5.38
C LYS A 70 -7.65 8.13 5.69
N ASN A 71 -8.11 8.33 6.91
CA ASN A 71 -8.39 9.65 7.43
C ASN A 71 -7.10 10.27 8.01
N LYS A 72 -7.16 11.57 8.29
CA LYS A 72 -5.99 12.34 8.74
C LYS A 72 -5.43 11.84 10.08
N ASP A 73 -6.32 11.49 11.00
CA ASP A 73 -5.96 11.19 12.39
C ASP A 73 -5.31 9.81 12.53
N ASP A 74 -5.68 8.87 11.64
CA ASP A 74 -5.22 7.49 11.69
C ASP A 74 -4.09 7.18 10.68
N TYR A 75 -3.61 8.21 9.97
CA TYR A 75 -2.71 8.01 8.81
C TYR A 75 -1.51 7.12 9.16
N THR A 76 -0.74 7.45 10.19
CA THR A 76 0.50 6.74 10.53
C THR A 76 0.25 5.25 10.84
N TYR A 77 -0.82 4.96 11.56
CA TYR A 77 -1.16 3.57 11.95
C TYR A 77 -1.65 2.75 10.76
N LEU A 78 -2.57 3.30 9.98
CA LEU A 78 -3.10 2.66 8.79
C LEU A 78 -2.06 2.55 7.67
N HIS A 79 -1.07 3.44 7.63
CA HIS A 79 0.07 3.34 6.74
C HIS A 79 0.87 2.07 7.02
N SER A 80 1.23 1.82 8.27
CA SER A 80 1.95 0.60 8.65
C SER A 80 1.17 -0.67 8.30
N VAL A 81 -0.16 -0.67 8.51
CA VAL A 81 -1.03 -1.81 8.12
C VAL A 81 -1.08 -1.98 6.60
N ALA A 82 -1.15 -0.89 5.85
CA ALA A 82 -1.14 -0.94 4.38
C ALA A 82 0.19 -1.45 3.84
N VAL A 83 1.32 -0.97 4.37
CA VAL A 83 2.66 -1.43 3.98
C VAL A 83 2.85 -2.91 4.34
N CYS A 84 2.34 -3.38 5.48
CA CYS A 84 2.26 -4.81 5.80
C CYS A 84 1.59 -5.59 4.67
N GLY A 85 0.38 -5.19 4.26
CA GLY A 85 -0.37 -5.86 3.20
C GLY A 85 0.34 -5.81 1.83
N LEU A 86 0.93 -4.68 1.48
CA LEU A 86 1.69 -4.53 0.23
C LEU A 86 2.93 -5.42 0.22
N MET A 87 3.67 -5.50 1.33
CA MET A 87 4.85 -6.36 1.45
C MET A 87 4.50 -7.85 1.36
N VAL A 88 3.41 -8.29 2.00
CA VAL A 88 2.90 -9.68 1.86
C VAL A 88 2.53 -9.98 0.42
N SER A 89 1.81 -9.06 -0.25
CA SER A 89 1.41 -9.24 -1.65
C SER A 89 2.61 -9.31 -2.59
N LEU A 90 3.61 -8.44 -2.37
CA LEU A 90 4.85 -8.43 -3.14
C LEU A 90 5.68 -9.69 -2.90
N ALA A 91 5.83 -10.12 -1.65
CA ALA A 91 6.54 -11.36 -1.29
C ALA A 91 5.92 -12.58 -1.98
N ARG A 92 4.59 -12.68 -1.97
CA ARG A 92 3.85 -13.72 -2.70
C ARG A 92 4.09 -13.65 -4.21
N GLN A 93 4.07 -12.46 -4.81
CA GLN A 93 4.33 -12.25 -6.24
C GLN A 93 5.76 -12.65 -6.62
N MET A 94 6.72 -12.49 -5.71
CA MET A 94 8.10 -12.90 -5.89
C MET A 94 8.32 -14.40 -5.63
N GLY A 95 7.29 -15.15 -5.23
CA GLY A 95 7.37 -16.59 -4.97
C GLY A 95 8.00 -16.97 -3.64
N LEU A 96 8.07 -16.04 -2.68
CA LEU A 96 8.57 -16.31 -1.34
C LEU A 96 7.64 -17.27 -0.58
N GLY A 97 8.20 -18.10 0.29
CA GLY A 97 7.45 -19.06 1.11
C GLY A 97 6.58 -18.39 2.18
N ASP A 98 5.66 -19.14 2.78
CA ASP A 98 4.70 -18.61 3.76
C ASP A 98 5.40 -17.93 4.96
N ALA A 99 6.51 -18.50 5.44
CA ALA A 99 7.30 -17.93 6.53
C ALA A 99 7.91 -16.57 6.12
N GLU A 100 8.48 -16.49 4.93
CA GLU A 100 9.08 -15.26 4.40
C GLU A 100 8.01 -14.20 4.10
N GLN A 101 6.82 -14.59 3.61
CA GLN A 101 5.68 -13.67 3.45
C GLN A 101 5.24 -13.08 4.79
N ARG A 102 5.21 -13.90 5.85
CA ARG A 102 4.88 -13.48 7.21
C ARG A 102 5.92 -12.51 7.76
N GLU A 103 7.22 -12.81 7.57
CA GLU A 103 8.30 -11.90 7.95
C GLU A 103 8.25 -10.57 7.19
N ALA A 104 7.99 -10.60 5.89
CA ALA A 104 7.79 -9.38 5.09
C ALA A 104 6.62 -8.54 5.61
N GLY A 105 5.49 -9.17 5.96
CA GLY A 105 4.36 -8.49 6.57
C GLY A 105 4.71 -7.84 7.91
N LEU A 106 5.39 -8.56 8.79
CA LEU A 106 5.84 -8.04 10.08
C LEU A 106 6.82 -6.87 9.90
N ALA A 107 7.77 -7.00 8.99
CA ALA A 107 8.73 -5.93 8.67
C ALA A 107 8.00 -4.68 8.16
N GLY A 108 7.03 -4.84 7.27
CA GLY A 108 6.19 -3.73 6.79
C GLY A 108 5.34 -3.09 7.89
N LEU A 109 4.84 -3.88 8.84
CA LEU A 109 4.06 -3.36 9.98
C LEU A 109 4.91 -2.50 10.90
N LEU A 110 6.18 -2.85 11.10
CA LEU A 110 7.08 -2.24 12.07
C LEU A 110 8.03 -1.18 11.47
N HIS A 111 8.09 -1.03 10.13
CA HIS A 111 9.10 -0.23 9.46
C HIS A 111 9.21 1.21 9.97
N ASP A 112 8.09 1.81 10.33
CA ASP A 112 7.93 3.21 10.72
C ASP A 112 7.79 3.43 12.24
N VAL A 113 7.96 2.41 13.07
CA VAL A 113 7.76 2.50 14.52
C VAL A 113 8.62 3.60 15.17
N GLY A 114 9.79 3.88 14.62
CA GLY A 114 10.69 4.93 15.09
C GLY A 114 10.13 6.35 14.96
N LYS A 115 9.10 6.57 14.14
CA LYS A 115 8.37 7.86 14.10
C LYS A 115 7.75 8.21 15.45
N MET A 116 7.51 7.23 16.29
CA MET A 116 7.02 7.45 17.65
C MET A 116 8.03 8.12 18.56
N GLN A 117 9.32 8.10 18.22
CA GLN A 117 10.38 8.80 18.95
C GLN A 117 10.65 10.21 18.41
N MET A 118 9.94 10.61 17.35
CA MET A 118 10.08 11.97 16.80
C MET A 118 9.31 12.99 17.65
N PRO A 119 9.82 14.22 17.74
CA PRO A 119 9.08 15.33 18.36
C PRO A 119 7.72 15.52 17.71
N LEU A 120 6.67 15.73 18.51
CA LEU A 120 5.31 15.85 18.00
C LEU A 120 5.13 17.06 17.08
N GLU A 121 5.84 18.15 17.35
CA GLU A 121 5.85 19.35 16.52
C GLU A 121 6.43 19.10 15.11
N VAL A 122 7.36 18.16 14.99
CA VAL A 122 7.92 17.75 13.69
C VAL A 122 7.00 16.72 13.01
N LEU A 123 6.56 15.70 13.76
CA LEU A 123 5.74 14.61 13.24
C LEU A 123 4.38 15.12 12.71
N ASN A 124 3.75 16.06 13.44
CA ASN A 124 2.41 16.57 13.14
C ASN A 124 2.43 17.94 12.45
N LYS A 125 3.60 18.41 12.02
CA LYS A 125 3.72 19.74 11.40
C LYS A 125 2.82 19.88 10.19
N PRO A 126 1.98 20.91 10.13
CA PRO A 126 1.22 21.23 8.94
C PRO A 126 2.14 21.81 7.85
N GLY A 127 2.29 21.12 6.73
CA GLY A 127 3.07 21.55 5.58
C GLY A 127 4.45 20.90 5.45
N ALA A 128 5.36 21.55 4.74
CA ALA A 128 6.70 21.03 4.51
C ALA A 128 7.58 21.20 5.76
N LEU A 129 8.44 20.22 6.01
CA LEU A 129 9.49 20.32 7.01
C LEU A 129 10.60 21.25 6.50
N THR A 130 11.20 22.02 7.41
CA THR A 130 12.49 22.68 7.15
C THR A 130 13.60 21.64 7.04
N ASP A 131 14.77 22.01 6.52
CA ASP A 131 15.91 21.10 6.41
C ASP A 131 16.29 20.51 7.78
N ALA A 132 16.33 21.33 8.85
CA ALA A 132 16.63 20.88 10.20
C ALA A 132 15.58 19.90 10.74
N GLU A 133 14.28 20.17 10.52
CA GLU A 133 13.20 19.25 10.91
C GLU A 133 13.22 17.96 10.08
N PHE A 134 13.60 18.07 8.81
CA PHE A 134 13.77 16.89 7.96
C PHE A 134 14.94 16.02 8.42
N ASP A 135 16.04 16.61 8.87
CA ASP A 135 17.15 15.87 9.46
C ASP A 135 16.75 15.14 10.76
N VAL A 136 15.90 15.77 11.58
CA VAL A 136 15.30 15.08 12.73
C VAL A 136 14.44 13.92 12.26
N MET A 137 13.55 14.13 11.29
CA MET A 137 12.67 13.08 10.74
C MET A 137 13.47 11.91 10.14
N ARG A 138 14.59 12.17 9.46
CA ARG A 138 15.46 11.14 8.87
C ARG A 138 16.11 10.21 9.90
N SER A 139 16.05 10.55 11.19
CA SER A 139 16.56 9.68 12.25
C SER A 139 15.59 8.55 12.65
N HIS A 140 14.31 8.58 12.20
CA HIS A 140 13.33 7.57 12.62
C HIS A 140 13.71 6.12 12.26
N PRO A 141 14.42 5.80 11.14
CA PRO A 141 14.80 4.42 10.89
C PRO A 141 15.78 3.90 11.96
N LEU A 142 16.75 4.72 12.36
CA LEU A 142 17.68 4.36 13.41
C LEU A 142 16.97 4.24 14.78
N ARG A 143 16.10 5.19 15.12
CA ARG A 143 15.32 5.14 16.36
C ARG A 143 14.39 3.94 16.43
N GLY A 144 13.77 3.58 15.29
CA GLY A 144 12.97 2.37 15.19
C GLY A 144 13.80 1.10 15.37
N TRP A 145 14.96 1.04 14.76
CA TRP A 145 15.89 -0.08 14.91
C TRP A 145 16.35 -0.23 16.38
N GLU A 146 16.68 0.85 17.08
CA GLU A 146 17.02 0.84 18.51
C GLU A 146 15.88 0.24 19.35
N LEU A 147 14.63 0.68 19.14
CA LEU A 147 13.45 0.17 19.84
C LEU A 147 13.21 -1.33 19.57
N LEU A 148 13.38 -1.74 18.32
CA LEU A 148 13.14 -3.12 17.90
C LEU A 148 14.25 -4.06 18.33
N ARG A 149 15.53 -3.61 18.31
CA ARG A 149 16.69 -4.39 18.76
C ARG A 149 16.60 -4.75 20.24
N ASP A 150 16.10 -3.83 21.04
CA ASP A 150 15.93 -4.02 22.48
C ASP A 150 14.62 -4.80 22.80
N GLY A 151 13.83 -5.09 21.76
CA GLY A 151 12.58 -5.83 21.82
C GLY A 151 12.74 -7.34 21.88
N ALA A 152 11.65 -8.04 22.25
CA ALA A 152 11.64 -9.49 22.29
C ALA A 152 11.29 -10.08 20.91
N LYS A 153 12.08 -11.08 20.48
CA LYS A 153 11.80 -11.95 19.32
C LYS A 153 11.59 -11.24 17.98
N VAL A 154 12.17 -10.05 17.82
CA VAL A 154 12.11 -9.31 16.56
C VAL A 154 13.05 -9.97 15.53
N PRO A 155 12.55 -10.46 14.38
CA PRO A 155 13.40 -11.03 13.35
C PRO A 155 14.41 -10.02 12.79
N ALA A 156 15.60 -10.51 12.42
CA ALA A 156 16.63 -9.67 11.80
C ALA A 156 16.15 -8.96 10.54
N SER A 157 15.24 -9.60 9.79
CA SER A 157 14.58 -9.03 8.61
C SER A 157 13.74 -7.78 8.93
N ALA A 158 13.01 -7.79 10.05
CA ALA A 158 12.22 -6.62 10.45
C ALA A 158 13.10 -5.47 10.95
N LEU A 159 14.20 -5.79 11.67
CA LEU A 159 15.22 -4.82 12.06
C LEU A 159 15.85 -4.15 10.83
N ASP A 160 16.18 -4.95 9.84
CA ASP A 160 16.82 -4.48 8.62
C ASP A 160 15.90 -3.59 7.78
N VAL A 161 14.65 -3.99 7.56
CA VAL A 161 13.66 -3.16 6.85
C VAL A 161 13.41 -1.84 7.59
N CYS A 162 13.23 -1.89 8.92
CA CYS A 162 13.05 -0.68 9.72
C CYS A 162 14.20 0.30 9.53
N LEU A 163 15.45 -0.19 9.50
CA LEU A 163 16.63 0.63 9.36
C LEU A 163 16.85 1.14 7.93
N HIS A 164 16.54 0.34 6.90
CA HIS A 164 17.01 0.56 5.54
C HIS A 164 15.91 0.83 4.49
N HIS A 165 14.61 0.92 4.87
CA HIS A 165 13.53 1.16 3.90
C HIS A 165 13.61 2.53 3.19
N HIS A 166 14.46 3.43 3.63
CA HIS A 166 14.75 4.71 2.97
C HIS A 166 16.08 4.72 2.21
N GLU A 167 16.78 3.58 2.14
CA GLU A 167 17.90 3.45 1.22
C GLU A 167 17.45 3.45 -0.22
N LYS A 168 18.30 3.94 -1.12
CA LYS A 168 18.03 3.98 -2.56
C LYS A 168 19.07 3.14 -3.29
N ILE A 169 18.66 2.52 -4.40
CA ILE A 169 19.54 1.60 -5.12
C ILE A 169 20.83 2.28 -5.63
N ASP A 170 20.80 3.59 -5.81
CA ASP A 170 21.96 4.39 -6.25
C ASP A 170 22.87 4.87 -5.10
N GLY A 171 22.59 4.54 -3.85
CA GLY A 171 23.37 4.95 -2.68
C GLY A 171 23.11 6.38 -2.20
N THR A 172 22.09 7.06 -2.71
CA THR A 172 21.73 8.42 -2.26
C THR A 172 20.70 8.42 -1.13
N GLY A 173 20.33 7.24 -0.62
CA GLY A 173 19.38 7.05 0.47
C GLY A 173 19.95 7.39 1.85
N TYR A 174 19.27 6.94 2.88
CA TYR A 174 19.69 7.08 4.28
C TYR A 174 19.18 5.90 5.12
N PRO A 175 19.77 5.57 6.28
CA PRO A 175 20.82 6.32 7.00
C PRO A 175 22.24 5.99 6.57
N HIS A 176 22.50 4.83 5.95
CA HIS A 176 23.85 4.31 5.72
C HIS A 176 24.35 4.52 4.28
N LYS A 177 23.52 5.04 3.38
CA LYS A 177 23.84 5.23 1.96
C LYS A 177 24.28 3.94 1.26
N LEU A 178 23.59 2.83 1.60
CA LEU A 178 23.79 1.56 0.96
C LEU A 178 23.35 1.61 -0.50
N ALA A 179 24.04 0.87 -1.37
CA ALA A 179 23.75 0.84 -2.80
C ALA A 179 23.58 -0.60 -3.31
N GLY A 180 22.72 -0.79 -4.29
CA GLY A 180 22.56 -2.06 -4.99
C GLY A 180 22.27 -3.23 -4.04
N GLU A 181 23.06 -4.28 -4.15
CA GLU A 181 22.91 -5.53 -3.39
C GLU A 181 23.28 -5.40 -1.90
N GLN A 182 23.88 -4.29 -1.48
CA GLN A 182 24.11 -4.01 -0.07
C GLN A 182 22.79 -3.81 0.70
N ILE A 183 21.73 -3.41 0.00
CA ILE A 183 20.38 -3.29 0.55
C ILE A 183 19.71 -4.66 0.42
N SER A 184 19.21 -5.22 1.51
CA SER A 184 18.53 -6.51 1.47
C SER A 184 17.31 -6.50 0.55
N VAL A 185 16.88 -7.66 0.08
CA VAL A 185 15.67 -7.79 -0.76
C VAL A 185 14.45 -7.23 -0.04
N LEU A 186 14.28 -7.55 1.25
CA LEU A 186 13.12 -7.07 2.03
C LEU A 186 13.15 -5.56 2.25
N ALA A 187 14.33 -4.96 2.47
CA ALA A 187 14.44 -3.50 2.59
C ALA A 187 14.14 -2.80 1.26
N ARG A 188 14.60 -3.34 0.12
CA ARG A 188 14.23 -2.85 -1.22
C ARG A 188 12.71 -2.98 -1.50
N MET A 189 12.09 -4.07 -1.03
CA MET A 189 10.62 -4.24 -1.09
C MET A 189 9.91 -3.19 -0.22
N GLY A 190 10.39 -2.96 1.01
CA GLY A 190 9.88 -1.94 1.92
C GLY A 190 9.91 -0.55 1.31
N ALA A 191 11.01 -0.18 0.66
CA ALA A 191 11.16 1.12 -0.01
C ALA A 191 10.10 1.36 -1.10
N VAL A 192 9.78 0.34 -1.91
CA VAL A 192 8.73 0.45 -2.94
C VAL A 192 7.34 0.56 -2.32
N CYS A 193 7.03 -0.30 -1.34
CA CYS A 193 5.72 -0.36 -0.69
C CYS A 193 5.41 0.90 0.11
N ASP A 194 6.37 1.39 0.91
CA ASP A 194 6.26 2.63 1.68
C ASP A 194 5.95 3.82 0.78
N VAL A 195 6.77 4.04 -0.24
CA VAL A 195 6.61 5.19 -1.13
C VAL A 195 5.27 5.12 -1.89
N TYR A 196 4.90 3.95 -2.39
CA TYR A 196 3.62 3.79 -3.09
C TYR A 196 2.43 4.11 -2.19
N ASP A 197 2.37 3.54 -1.00
CA ASP A 197 1.28 3.85 -0.06
C ASP A 197 1.29 5.34 0.33
N ALA A 198 2.47 5.89 0.56
CA ALA A 198 2.62 7.29 0.93
C ALA A 198 2.11 8.29 -0.10
N ILE A 199 2.21 8.00 -1.41
CA ILE A 199 1.74 8.91 -2.47
C ILE A 199 0.32 8.62 -2.93
N THR A 200 -0.19 7.40 -2.72
CA THR A 200 -1.55 7.00 -3.10
C THR A 200 -2.58 7.13 -1.98
N SER A 201 -2.16 7.54 -0.79
CA SER A 201 -3.02 7.79 0.37
C SER A 201 -3.21 9.29 0.60
N THR A 202 -4.42 9.70 0.98
CA THR A 202 -4.70 11.08 1.38
C THR A 202 -3.97 11.40 2.68
N ARG A 203 -3.18 12.45 2.71
CA ARG A 203 -2.49 12.97 3.89
C ARG A 203 -3.14 14.28 4.35
N PRO A 204 -2.89 14.73 5.61
CA PRO A 204 -3.46 15.97 6.12
C PRO A 204 -3.27 17.19 5.22
N TYR A 205 -2.19 17.21 4.46
CA TYR A 205 -1.74 18.37 3.65
C TYR A 205 -1.54 18.05 2.16
N LYS A 206 -1.90 16.85 1.70
CA LYS A 206 -1.69 16.44 0.30
C LYS A 206 -2.77 15.46 -0.15
N ASN A 207 -3.42 15.77 -1.26
CA ASN A 207 -4.32 14.84 -1.92
C ASN A 207 -3.55 13.60 -2.43
N ALA A 208 -4.20 12.46 -2.35
CA ALA A 208 -3.68 11.22 -2.95
C ALA A 208 -3.49 11.38 -4.46
N TRP A 209 -2.41 10.81 -4.98
CA TRP A 209 -2.28 10.64 -6.42
C TRP A 209 -3.09 9.41 -6.86
N ASP A 210 -3.54 9.43 -8.11
CA ASP A 210 -4.19 8.24 -8.66
C ASP A 210 -3.19 7.05 -8.72
N PRO A 211 -3.67 5.83 -8.47
CA PRO A 211 -2.79 4.67 -8.31
C PRO A 211 -1.93 4.36 -9.54
N ALA A 212 -2.53 4.38 -10.74
CA ALA A 212 -1.78 4.08 -11.96
C ALA A 212 -0.81 5.20 -12.35
N GLY A 213 -1.19 6.48 -12.14
CA GLY A 213 -0.28 7.61 -12.31
C GLY A 213 0.88 7.58 -11.33
N SER A 214 0.66 7.09 -10.12
CA SER A 214 1.73 6.87 -9.13
C SER A 214 2.75 5.86 -9.63
N LEU A 215 2.32 4.71 -10.13
CA LEU A 215 3.22 3.71 -10.72
C LEU A 215 4.01 4.27 -11.90
N GLN A 216 3.33 5.01 -12.77
CA GLN A 216 3.99 5.67 -13.91
C GLN A 216 5.07 6.66 -13.47
N ARG A 217 4.82 7.47 -12.44
CA ARG A 217 5.81 8.41 -11.90
C ARG A 217 6.95 7.69 -11.19
N MET A 218 6.66 6.70 -10.35
CA MET A 218 7.67 5.89 -9.67
C MET A 218 8.62 5.20 -10.67
N SER A 219 8.12 4.73 -11.81
CA SER A 219 8.95 4.12 -12.86
C SER A 219 9.96 5.09 -13.49
N GLN A 220 9.73 6.40 -13.38
CA GLN A 220 10.61 7.45 -13.91
C GLN A 220 11.71 7.88 -12.91
N TRP A 221 11.61 7.48 -11.64
CA TRP A 221 12.59 7.84 -10.61
C TRP A 221 13.80 6.92 -10.70
N LYS A 222 14.75 7.34 -11.53
CA LYS A 222 15.99 6.59 -11.75
C LYS A 222 16.81 6.50 -10.46
N GLY A 223 17.36 5.32 -10.20
CA GLY A 223 18.23 5.10 -9.05
C GLY A 223 17.50 4.97 -7.70
N GLN A 224 16.19 5.13 -7.64
CA GLN A 224 15.46 5.04 -6.37
C GLN A 224 15.13 3.60 -6.00
N PHE A 225 14.57 2.82 -6.92
CA PHE A 225 14.09 1.46 -6.67
C PHE A 225 14.86 0.42 -7.46
N ASP A 226 14.94 -0.80 -6.91
CA ASP A 226 15.35 -1.98 -7.66
C ASP A 226 14.36 -2.25 -8.79
N PRO A 227 14.81 -2.31 -10.07
CA PRO A 227 13.90 -2.49 -11.20
C PRO A 227 13.14 -3.81 -11.19
N ALA A 228 13.76 -4.91 -10.73
CA ALA A 228 13.13 -6.23 -10.69
C ALA A 228 12.05 -6.27 -9.59
N ILE A 229 12.34 -5.72 -8.42
CA ILE A 229 11.38 -5.61 -7.31
C ILE A 229 10.23 -4.67 -7.69
N PHE A 230 10.52 -3.54 -8.31
CA PHE A 230 9.48 -2.63 -8.78
C PHE A 230 8.57 -3.28 -9.83
N GLN A 231 9.14 -4.05 -10.77
CA GLN A 231 8.35 -4.80 -11.75
C GLN A 231 7.46 -5.87 -11.08
N ALA A 232 7.99 -6.60 -10.09
CA ALA A 232 7.21 -7.55 -9.30
C ALA A 232 6.08 -6.85 -8.53
N PHE A 233 6.36 -5.66 -7.97
CA PHE A 233 5.37 -4.84 -7.29
C PHE A 233 4.21 -4.45 -8.23
N VAL A 234 4.52 -3.94 -9.42
CA VAL A 234 3.49 -3.61 -10.43
C VAL A 234 2.64 -4.84 -10.79
N LYS A 235 3.27 -6.02 -10.90
CA LYS A 235 2.52 -7.27 -11.14
C LYS A 235 1.63 -7.65 -9.96
N SER A 236 2.05 -7.39 -8.71
CA SER A 236 1.29 -7.75 -7.51
C SER A 236 0.01 -6.94 -7.31
N ILE A 237 0.00 -5.67 -7.72
CA ILE A 237 -1.15 -4.76 -7.55
C ILE A 237 -1.88 -4.44 -8.86
N GLY A 238 -1.34 -4.86 -10.00
CA GLY A 238 -1.87 -4.62 -11.35
C GLY A 238 -1.40 -3.30 -11.98
N ILE A 239 -1.40 -3.26 -13.30
CA ILE A 239 -1.05 -2.03 -14.07
C ILE A 239 -2.09 -0.92 -13.86
N TYR A 240 -3.36 -1.32 -13.69
CA TYR A 240 -4.46 -0.44 -13.33
C TYR A 240 -4.98 -0.85 -11.94
N PRO A 241 -4.37 -0.41 -10.85
CA PRO A 241 -4.80 -0.79 -9.51
C PRO A 241 -6.26 -0.39 -9.24
N THR A 242 -6.90 -1.04 -8.27
CA THR A 242 -8.28 -0.72 -7.85
C THR A 242 -8.43 0.76 -7.54
N GLY A 243 -9.50 1.38 -8.06
CA GLY A 243 -9.76 2.82 -7.96
C GLY A 243 -9.17 3.66 -9.10
N THR A 244 -8.45 3.05 -10.06
CA THR A 244 -7.98 3.77 -11.25
C THR A 244 -9.14 4.09 -12.17
N LEU A 245 -9.25 5.37 -12.59
CA LEU A 245 -10.15 5.79 -13.67
C LEU A 245 -9.53 5.45 -15.02
N VAL A 246 -10.28 4.77 -15.87
CA VAL A 246 -9.82 4.30 -17.18
C VAL A 246 -10.78 4.66 -18.30
N ARG A 247 -10.23 4.87 -19.49
CA ARG A 247 -11.00 5.03 -20.74
C ARG A 247 -11.01 3.70 -21.50
N LEU A 248 -12.17 3.34 -21.98
CA LEU A 248 -12.40 2.17 -22.82
C LEU A 248 -12.40 2.53 -24.30
N GLN A 249 -12.13 1.53 -25.15
CA GLN A 249 -12.16 1.69 -26.61
C GLN A 249 -13.52 2.15 -27.10
N SER A 250 -14.61 1.75 -26.44
CA SER A 250 -15.97 2.22 -26.74
C SER A 250 -16.19 3.72 -26.50
N GLY A 251 -15.25 4.43 -25.87
CA GLY A 251 -15.41 5.82 -25.45
C GLY A 251 -16.19 5.95 -24.13
N ARG A 252 -16.24 4.90 -23.32
CA ARG A 252 -16.82 4.95 -21.96
C ARG A 252 -15.73 5.11 -20.91
N LEU A 253 -16.08 5.69 -19.77
CA LEU A 253 -15.22 5.74 -18.60
C LEU A 253 -15.65 4.72 -17.57
N ALA A 254 -14.66 4.14 -16.91
CA ALA A 254 -14.88 3.13 -15.89
C ALA A 254 -13.87 3.27 -14.76
N VAL A 255 -14.21 2.75 -13.59
CA VAL A 255 -13.27 2.59 -12.46
C VAL A 255 -12.93 1.11 -12.33
N VAL A 256 -11.63 0.84 -12.16
CA VAL A 256 -11.16 -0.52 -11.83
C VAL A 256 -11.60 -0.86 -10.42
N VAL A 257 -12.28 -2.00 -10.27
CA VAL A 257 -12.79 -2.46 -8.98
C VAL A 257 -12.05 -3.68 -8.44
N GLU A 258 -11.54 -4.56 -9.33
CA GLU A 258 -10.87 -5.78 -8.92
C GLU A 258 -9.83 -6.21 -9.96
N GLN A 259 -8.68 -6.71 -9.50
CA GLN A 259 -7.65 -7.23 -10.38
C GLN A 259 -8.02 -8.61 -10.91
N ASN A 260 -7.63 -8.89 -12.16
CA ASN A 260 -7.73 -10.24 -12.71
C ASN A 260 -6.43 -11.01 -12.41
N PRO A 261 -6.51 -12.21 -11.80
CA PRO A 261 -5.32 -13.00 -11.47
C PRO A 261 -4.56 -13.51 -12.70
N THR A 262 -5.22 -13.59 -13.85
CA THR A 262 -4.64 -14.12 -15.09
C THR A 262 -4.29 -13.07 -16.13
N SER A 263 -4.71 -11.79 -15.91
CA SER A 263 -4.45 -10.71 -16.86
C SER A 263 -4.28 -9.36 -16.16
N LEU A 264 -3.10 -8.78 -16.30
CA LEU A 264 -2.80 -7.46 -15.72
C LEU A 264 -3.49 -6.28 -16.45
N ILE A 265 -3.99 -6.52 -17.68
CA ILE A 265 -4.57 -5.48 -18.55
C ILE A 265 -6.09 -5.60 -18.70
N ALA A 266 -6.68 -6.64 -18.15
CA ALA A 266 -8.11 -6.91 -18.26
C ALA A 266 -8.77 -7.10 -16.87
N PRO A 267 -8.75 -6.07 -16.00
CA PRO A 267 -9.38 -6.12 -14.69
C PRO A 267 -10.90 -6.13 -14.79
N ARG A 268 -11.59 -6.31 -13.65
CA ARG A 268 -13.02 -6.02 -13.50
C ARG A 268 -13.22 -4.53 -13.27
N ILE A 269 -14.19 -3.95 -13.94
CA ILE A 269 -14.45 -2.51 -13.97
C ILE A 269 -15.92 -2.19 -13.75
N LYS A 270 -16.22 -1.03 -13.16
CA LYS A 270 -17.55 -0.41 -13.18
C LYS A 270 -17.56 0.74 -14.16
N VAL A 271 -18.31 0.58 -15.25
CA VAL A 271 -18.56 1.61 -16.26
C VAL A 271 -19.68 2.52 -15.76
N PHE A 272 -19.52 3.84 -15.88
CA PHE A 272 -20.48 4.79 -15.31
C PHE A 272 -20.70 6.08 -16.13
N TYR A 273 -19.89 6.31 -17.17
CA TYR A 273 -19.93 7.54 -17.95
C TYR A 273 -19.64 7.29 -19.42
N SER A 274 -20.27 8.05 -20.31
CA SER A 274 -20.04 8.03 -21.76
C SER A 274 -19.41 9.35 -22.22
N THR A 275 -18.21 9.28 -22.78
CA THR A 275 -17.55 10.47 -23.34
C THR A 275 -18.20 10.94 -24.64
N LYS A 276 -18.96 10.09 -25.34
CA LYS A 276 -19.67 10.43 -26.57
C LYS A 276 -20.90 11.29 -26.31
N SER A 277 -21.64 10.99 -25.26
CA SER A 277 -22.81 11.79 -24.86
C SER A 277 -22.46 12.88 -23.85
N GLY A 278 -21.29 12.83 -23.22
CA GLY A 278 -20.92 13.71 -22.14
C GLY A 278 -21.76 13.53 -20.87
N MET A 279 -22.35 12.36 -20.66
CA MET A 279 -23.33 12.12 -19.57
C MET A 279 -23.04 10.85 -18.79
N PRO A 280 -23.43 10.80 -17.49
CA PRO A 280 -23.48 9.55 -16.73
C PRO A 280 -24.40 8.51 -17.42
N ILE A 281 -24.02 7.25 -17.28
CA ILE A 281 -24.80 6.11 -17.77
C ILE A 281 -25.03 5.14 -16.60
N PRO A 282 -26.03 4.24 -16.69
CA PRO A 282 -26.25 3.23 -15.67
C PRO A 282 -24.97 2.44 -15.37
N ILE A 283 -24.66 2.27 -14.09
CA ILE A 283 -23.46 1.58 -13.65
C ILE A 283 -23.52 0.11 -14.10
N GLN A 284 -22.49 -0.35 -14.80
CA GLN A 284 -22.35 -1.72 -15.27
C GLN A 284 -21.03 -2.32 -14.77
N LEU A 285 -21.12 -3.46 -14.10
CA LEU A 285 -19.95 -4.26 -13.76
C LEU A 285 -19.57 -5.10 -14.98
N ILE A 286 -18.34 -4.96 -15.45
CA ILE A 286 -17.81 -5.70 -16.61
C ILE A 286 -16.50 -6.38 -16.20
N ASP A 287 -16.38 -7.67 -16.49
CA ASP A 287 -15.13 -8.40 -16.46
C ASP A 287 -14.47 -8.33 -17.84
N LEU A 288 -13.37 -7.59 -17.94
CA LEU A 288 -12.70 -7.41 -19.23
C LEU A 288 -11.98 -8.68 -19.74
N ALA A 289 -11.78 -9.67 -18.88
CA ALA A 289 -11.22 -10.97 -19.26
C ALA A 289 -12.29 -12.03 -19.58
N ALA A 290 -13.57 -11.73 -19.39
CA ALA A 290 -14.63 -12.68 -19.67
C ALA A 290 -14.75 -12.97 -21.17
N PRO A 291 -14.98 -14.25 -21.55
CA PRO A 291 -15.23 -14.60 -22.94
C PRO A 291 -16.36 -13.78 -23.56
N GLY A 292 -16.15 -13.24 -24.75
CA GLY A 292 -17.14 -12.41 -25.46
C GLY A 292 -17.09 -10.92 -25.10
N THR A 293 -16.28 -10.50 -24.17
CA THR A 293 -16.06 -9.07 -23.90
C THR A 293 -15.21 -8.46 -25.02
N SER A 294 -15.79 -7.50 -25.75
CA SER A 294 -15.13 -6.83 -26.89
C SER A 294 -14.45 -5.50 -26.50
N ASP A 295 -14.77 -4.94 -25.34
CA ASP A 295 -14.21 -3.66 -24.89
C ASP A 295 -12.86 -3.87 -24.18
N ARG A 296 -12.00 -2.87 -24.22
CA ARG A 296 -10.68 -2.89 -23.57
C ARG A 296 -10.28 -1.51 -23.07
N ILE A 297 -9.39 -1.47 -22.10
CA ILE A 297 -8.79 -0.24 -21.62
C ILE A 297 -7.82 0.27 -22.71
N VAL A 298 -8.00 1.54 -23.10
CA VAL A 298 -7.10 2.23 -24.03
C VAL A 298 -6.15 3.19 -23.30
N GLY A 299 -6.43 3.51 -22.04
CA GLY A 299 -5.55 4.31 -21.20
C GLY A 299 -6.19 4.65 -19.86
N ARG A 300 -5.35 5.15 -18.94
CA ARG A 300 -5.84 5.79 -17.72
C ARG A 300 -6.34 7.20 -18.02
N GLU A 301 -7.27 7.65 -17.18
CA GLU A 301 -7.73 9.04 -17.17
C GLU A 301 -7.35 9.69 -15.84
N PRO A 302 -6.74 10.87 -15.83
CA PRO A 302 -6.54 11.63 -14.60
C PRO A 302 -7.90 12.08 -14.05
N PRO A 303 -8.26 11.72 -12.82
CA PRO A 303 -9.57 12.09 -12.24
C PRO A 303 -9.81 13.60 -12.21
N GLU A 304 -8.73 14.38 -12.04
CA GLU A 304 -8.76 15.84 -12.02
C GLU A 304 -9.29 16.48 -13.30
N ASN A 305 -9.22 15.78 -14.44
CA ASN A 305 -9.72 16.27 -15.72
C ASN A 305 -11.25 16.18 -15.84
N TRP A 306 -11.90 15.43 -14.93
CA TRP A 306 -13.31 15.08 -15.07
C TRP A 306 -14.20 15.68 -13.98
N GLY A 307 -13.65 16.09 -12.84
CA GLY A 307 -14.42 16.68 -11.74
C GLY A 307 -15.49 15.76 -11.14
N PHE A 308 -15.34 14.44 -11.26
CA PHE A 308 -16.28 13.50 -10.66
C PHE A 308 -16.21 13.56 -9.13
N ALA A 309 -17.33 13.88 -8.49
CA ALA A 309 -17.50 13.76 -7.05
C ALA A 309 -17.72 12.28 -6.68
N HIS A 310 -17.17 11.88 -5.54
CA HIS A 310 -17.44 10.57 -4.91
C HIS A 310 -17.16 9.34 -5.81
N ILE A 311 -16.14 9.43 -6.67
CA ILE A 311 -15.76 8.33 -7.56
C ILE A 311 -15.34 7.07 -6.76
N GLU A 312 -14.87 7.23 -5.53
CA GLU A 312 -14.52 6.17 -4.59
C GLU A 312 -15.70 5.25 -4.25
N GLU A 313 -16.92 5.75 -4.28
CA GLU A 313 -18.12 4.96 -4.01
C GLU A 313 -18.35 3.84 -5.05
N LEU A 314 -17.75 3.97 -6.24
CA LEU A 314 -17.87 2.97 -7.29
C LEU A 314 -17.10 1.68 -6.97
N TRP A 315 -16.02 1.79 -6.22
CA TRP A 315 -15.15 0.65 -5.88
C TRP A 315 -15.10 0.35 -4.36
N ASN A 316 -15.54 1.30 -3.54
CA ASN A 316 -15.67 1.13 -2.09
C ASN A 316 -17.07 1.44 -1.62
N PRO A 317 -17.93 0.43 -1.38
CA PRO A 317 -19.29 0.65 -0.88
C PRO A 317 -19.35 1.33 0.50
N GLN A 318 -18.28 1.30 1.29
CA GLN A 318 -18.22 1.93 2.62
C GLN A 318 -17.93 3.45 2.55
N ALA A 319 -17.53 3.97 1.39
CA ALA A 319 -17.33 5.41 1.20
C ALA A 319 -18.65 6.22 1.22
N ARG A 320 -19.79 5.55 1.20
CA ARG A 320 -21.14 6.16 1.25
C ARG A 320 -21.60 6.60 2.66
N ARG A 321 -20.70 6.59 3.65
CA ARG A 321 -21.07 6.92 5.03
C ARG A 321 -20.50 8.27 5.48
#